data_e3749107361a227dcb6c9d00246ad552
#
_entry.id   e3749107361a227dcb6c9d00246ad552
#
_cell.length_a   1.000
_cell.length_b   1.000
_cell.length_c   1.000
_cell.angle_alpha   90.00
_cell.angle_beta   90.00
_cell.angle_gamma   90.00
#
_symmetry.space_group_name_H-M   'P 1'
#
loop_
_entity.id
_entity.type
_entity.pdbx_description
1 polymer ?
#
loop_
_entity_poly.entity_id
_entity_poly.type
_entity_poly.pdbx_seq_one_letter_code
_entity_poly.pdbx_strand_id
1 'polypeptide(L)'
;MKTVAVLTGATGGLGKAFLQELLQEELDEIWAVARDPRKLEALCAAFGEKVVPVRCDLCVSSEVEGFVALLKAKTPDIRFLINNAGLARMGPIETFSADEISKTVEVNCKLPTLICQYTLPYMNRGARILNIASAAAFQPNPYIALYSATKAYLRSYSRSMQYELRAKGITCTAVCPGWIDTTMLQRSRNGQRIRFPGMVSPEKVARKAMKDAKKGKDMSVCTLFVKQEHLWSKLMPQKWSMAIWGHAVRKYAEDQNSLPAK
;
A
#
# COMPACT_ATOMS: atom_id res chain seq x y z
N MET A 1 -14.93 7.84 23.58
CA MET A 1 -14.01 7.90 22.42
C MET A 1 -14.28 6.65 21.60
N LYS A 2 -14.56 6.79 20.28
CA LYS A 2 -14.82 5.62 19.43
C LYS A 2 -13.51 4.95 19.01
N THR A 3 -13.51 3.63 19.01
CA THR A 3 -12.39 2.83 18.46
C THR A 3 -12.48 2.78 16.94
N VAL A 4 -11.43 3.22 16.25
CA VAL A 4 -11.46 3.45 14.81
C VAL A 4 -10.31 2.74 14.09
N ALA A 5 -10.60 2.22 12.89
CA ALA A 5 -9.57 1.94 11.89
C ALA A 5 -9.60 2.99 10.78
N VAL A 6 -8.42 3.45 10.34
CA VAL A 6 -8.27 4.31 9.17
C VAL A 6 -7.65 3.50 8.04
N LEU A 7 -8.35 3.42 6.89
CA LEU A 7 -7.93 2.66 5.73
C LEU A 7 -7.88 3.55 4.49
N THR A 8 -6.69 3.88 4.00
CA THR A 8 -6.54 4.64 2.74
C THR A 8 -6.61 3.72 1.52
N GLY A 9 -7.14 4.23 0.41
CA GLY A 9 -7.32 3.43 -0.79
C GLY A 9 -8.32 2.28 -0.61
N ALA A 10 -9.33 2.47 0.24
CA ALA A 10 -10.31 1.46 0.65
C ALA A 10 -11.10 0.85 -0.52
N THR A 11 -11.32 1.60 -1.60
CA THR A 11 -12.11 1.17 -2.78
C THR A 11 -11.34 0.26 -3.75
N GLY A 12 -10.02 0.10 -3.58
CA GLY A 12 -9.20 -0.81 -4.37
C GLY A 12 -9.35 -2.28 -3.98
N GLY A 13 -8.87 -3.20 -4.82
CA GLY A 13 -9.00 -4.64 -4.55
C GLY A 13 -8.38 -5.09 -3.22
N LEU A 14 -7.14 -4.64 -2.93
CA LEU A 14 -6.48 -4.94 -1.65
C LEU A 14 -7.14 -4.18 -0.48
N GLY A 15 -7.62 -2.94 -0.72
CA GLY A 15 -8.35 -2.16 0.28
C GLY A 15 -9.63 -2.86 0.74
N LYS A 16 -10.41 -3.43 -0.19
CA LYS A 16 -11.60 -4.22 0.13
C LYS A 16 -11.27 -5.46 0.96
N ALA A 17 -10.15 -6.13 0.65
CA ALA A 17 -9.70 -7.27 1.42
C ALA A 17 -9.28 -6.88 2.85
N PHE A 18 -8.60 -5.75 3.04
CA PHE A 18 -8.33 -5.22 4.38
C PHE A 18 -9.60 -4.82 5.11
N LEU A 19 -10.58 -4.25 4.41
CA LEU A 19 -11.88 -3.92 5.01
C LEU A 19 -12.57 -5.16 5.58
N GLN A 20 -12.56 -6.29 4.85
CA GLN A 20 -13.11 -7.57 5.33
C GLN A 20 -12.42 -8.06 6.61
N GLU A 21 -11.09 -7.94 6.68
CA GLU A 21 -10.35 -8.32 7.90
C GLU A 21 -10.62 -7.35 9.07
N LEU A 22 -10.77 -6.04 8.80
CA LEU A 22 -11.09 -5.03 9.82
C LEU A 22 -12.49 -5.20 10.41
N LEU A 23 -13.46 -5.68 9.63
CA LEU A 23 -14.82 -5.98 10.11
C LEU A 23 -14.86 -7.10 11.15
N GLN A 24 -13.80 -7.92 11.24
CA GLN A 24 -13.66 -8.97 12.26
C GLN A 24 -13.02 -8.45 13.56
N GLU A 25 -12.59 -7.18 13.59
CA GLU A 25 -11.98 -6.57 14.77
C GLU A 25 -13.05 -5.85 15.62
N GLU A 26 -12.75 -5.70 16.92
CA GLU A 26 -13.56 -4.93 17.85
C GLU A 26 -13.37 -3.43 17.61
N LEU A 27 -14.09 -2.91 16.63
CA LEU A 27 -14.05 -1.50 16.20
C LEU A 27 -15.46 -0.94 16.16
N ASP A 28 -15.61 0.34 16.53
CA ASP A 28 -16.86 1.08 16.37
C ASP A 28 -17.06 1.56 14.94
N GLU A 29 -15.98 2.05 14.31
CA GLU A 29 -16.00 2.59 12.95
C GLU A 29 -14.75 2.19 12.16
N ILE A 30 -14.92 2.06 10.83
CA ILE A 30 -13.84 1.92 9.87
C ILE A 30 -13.92 3.09 8.90
N TRP A 31 -13.00 4.04 9.00
CA TRP A 31 -12.93 5.20 8.13
C TRP A 31 -12.30 4.80 6.79
N ALA A 32 -13.17 4.61 5.80
CA ALA A 32 -12.78 4.25 4.45
C ALA A 32 -12.38 5.52 3.68
N VAL A 33 -11.06 5.75 3.55
CA VAL A 33 -10.54 6.96 2.91
C VAL A 33 -10.29 6.70 1.43
N ALA A 34 -10.98 7.44 0.55
CA ALA A 34 -10.78 7.41 -0.89
C ALA A 34 -11.28 8.70 -1.55
N ARG A 35 -10.88 8.93 -2.81
CA ARG A 35 -11.19 10.16 -3.55
C ARG A 35 -12.54 10.14 -4.27
N ASP A 36 -13.01 8.97 -4.69
CA ASP A 36 -14.22 8.80 -5.50
C ASP A 36 -15.44 8.56 -4.60
N PRO A 37 -16.38 9.54 -4.49
CA PRO A 37 -17.54 9.44 -3.61
C PRO A 37 -18.48 8.30 -4.01
N ARG A 38 -18.69 8.05 -5.31
CA ARG A 38 -19.59 6.99 -5.79
C ARG A 38 -19.07 5.61 -5.38
N LYS A 39 -17.73 5.40 -5.46
CA LYS A 39 -17.13 4.14 -5.02
C LYS A 39 -17.16 3.98 -3.51
N LEU A 40 -17.07 5.08 -2.75
CA LEU A 40 -17.22 5.05 -1.29
C LEU A 40 -18.66 4.70 -0.89
N GLU A 41 -19.65 5.31 -1.51
CA GLU A 41 -21.08 4.98 -1.27
C GLU A 41 -21.36 3.51 -1.55
N ALA A 42 -20.94 3.01 -2.72
CA ALA A 42 -21.06 1.59 -3.05
C ALA A 42 -20.32 0.67 -2.07
N LEU A 43 -19.17 1.11 -1.54
CA LEU A 43 -18.43 0.37 -0.54
C LEU A 43 -19.21 0.29 0.78
N CYS A 44 -19.77 1.41 1.26
CA CYS A 44 -20.55 1.47 2.49
C CYS A 44 -21.83 0.62 2.37
N ALA A 45 -22.52 0.70 1.24
CA ALA A 45 -23.69 -0.13 0.97
C ALA A 45 -23.38 -1.65 1.01
N ALA A 46 -22.19 -2.03 0.53
CA ALA A 46 -21.78 -3.44 0.48
C ALA A 46 -21.27 -3.99 1.82
N PHE A 47 -20.70 -3.15 2.69
CA PHE A 47 -20.02 -3.59 3.91
C PHE A 47 -20.69 -3.16 5.22
N GLY A 48 -21.74 -2.36 5.13
CA GLY A 48 -22.60 -1.98 6.27
C GLY A 48 -22.14 -0.76 7.06
N GLU A 49 -22.90 -0.44 8.11
CA GLU A 49 -22.86 0.84 8.83
C GLU A 49 -21.54 1.12 9.60
N LYS A 50 -20.76 0.08 9.91
CA LYS A 50 -19.43 0.29 10.51
C LYS A 50 -18.46 1.03 9.58
N VAL A 51 -18.73 1.02 8.25
CA VAL A 51 -17.87 1.64 7.26
C VAL A 51 -18.28 3.08 7.04
N VAL A 52 -17.47 4.00 7.53
CA VAL A 52 -17.70 5.44 7.43
C VAL A 52 -16.94 5.98 6.22
N PRO A 53 -17.63 6.57 5.22
CA PRO A 53 -16.97 7.13 4.06
C PRO A 53 -16.24 8.42 4.45
N VAL A 54 -14.95 8.49 4.12
CA VAL A 54 -14.14 9.71 4.26
C VAL A 54 -13.60 10.07 2.88
N ARG A 55 -14.28 11.02 2.23
CA ARG A 55 -13.78 11.53 0.96
C ARG A 55 -12.51 12.34 1.21
N CYS A 56 -11.42 11.91 0.60
CA CYS A 56 -10.16 12.63 0.63
C CYS A 56 -9.32 12.24 -0.59
N ASP A 57 -9.09 13.18 -1.50
CA ASP A 57 -8.00 13.06 -2.46
C ASP A 57 -6.70 13.45 -1.75
N LEU A 58 -5.92 12.43 -1.47
CA LEU A 58 -4.67 12.58 -0.74
C LEU A 58 -3.61 13.43 -1.50
N CYS A 59 -3.82 13.75 -2.78
CA CYS A 59 -2.98 14.66 -3.56
C CYS A 59 -3.42 16.13 -3.44
N VAL A 60 -4.52 16.43 -2.76
CA VAL A 60 -5.09 17.77 -2.60
C VAL A 60 -4.89 18.23 -1.16
N SER A 61 -4.03 19.22 -0.94
CA SER A 61 -3.66 19.67 0.41
C SER A 61 -4.85 20.08 1.26
N SER A 62 -5.83 20.80 0.70
CA SER A 62 -7.04 21.22 1.41
C SER A 62 -7.91 20.03 1.86
N GLU A 63 -7.95 18.94 1.10
CA GLU A 63 -8.68 17.73 1.49
C GLU A 63 -7.93 16.97 2.60
N VAL A 64 -6.60 16.98 2.59
CA VAL A 64 -5.78 16.45 3.70
C VAL A 64 -5.99 17.28 4.97
N GLU A 65 -6.07 18.60 4.87
CA GLU A 65 -6.42 19.49 5.99
C GLU A 65 -7.82 19.16 6.54
N GLY A 66 -8.78 18.88 5.66
CA GLY A 66 -10.13 18.41 6.04
C GLY A 66 -10.09 17.09 6.82
N PHE A 67 -9.24 16.15 6.42
CA PHE A 67 -9.01 14.92 7.17
C PHE A 67 -8.41 15.19 8.56
N VAL A 68 -7.44 16.10 8.65
CA VAL A 68 -6.86 16.52 9.94
C VAL A 68 -7.89 17.21 10.84
N ALA A 69 -8.76 18.06 10.26
CA ALA A 69 -9.87 18.68 11.00
C ALA A 69 -10.86 17.62 11.52
N LEU A 70 -11.17 16.59 10.74
CA LEU A 70 -11.99 15.46 11.18
C LEU A 70 -11.37 14.73 12.38
N LEU A 71 -10.05 14.44 12.33
CA LEU A 71 -9.32 13.84 13.46
C LEU A 71 -9.46 14.66 14.74
N LYS A 72 -9.27 15.98 14.63
CA LYS A 72 -9.40 16.92 15.76
C LYS A 72 -10.83 16.96 16.33
N ALA A 73 -11.83 16.99 15.47
CA ALA A 73 -13.23 17.06 15.85
C ALA A 73 -13.74 15.77 16.50
N LYS A 74 -13.33 14.61 15.99
CA LYS A 74 -13.80 13.30 16.47
C LYS A 74 -12.97 12.71 17.59
N THR A 75 -11.71 13.13 17.74
CA THR A 75 -10.75 12.60 18.73
C THR A 75 -10.84 11.07 18.89
N PRO A 76 -10.65 10.27 17.80
CA PRO A 76 -10.85 8.83 17.82
C PRO A 76 -9.75 8.11 18.63
N ASP A 77 -10.01 6.89 19.12
CA ASP A 77 -8.97 5.93 19.50
C ASP A 77 -8.62 5.08 18.27
N ILE A 78 -7.53 5.42 17.59
CA ILE A 78 -7.13 4.73 16.36
C ILE A 78 -6.41 3.43 16.69
N ARG A 79 -7.08 2.30 16.47
CA ARG A 79 -6.53 0.95 16.69
C ARG A 79 -5.76 0.41 15.50
N PHE A 80 -6.16 0.80 14.28
CA PHE A 80 -5.48 0.43 13.04
C PHE A 80 -5.36 1.63 12.11
N LEU A 81 -4.15 1.84 11.58
CA LEU A 81 -3.91 2.66 10.41
C LEU A 81 -3.38 1.77 9.29
N ILE A 82 -4.07 1.73 8.16
CA ILE A 82 -3.63 0.98 6.97
C ILE A 82 -3.42 1.96 5.82
N ASN A 83 -2.16 2.30 5.56
CA ASN A 83 -1.74 3.10 4.41
C ASN A 83 -1.65 2.19 3.19
N ASN A 84 -2.80 2.01 2.51
CA ASN A 84 -2.92 1.12 1.35
C ASN A 84 -3.00 1.87 0.02
N ALA A 85 -3.33 3.16 0.01
CA ALA A 85 -3.28 3.95 -1.21
C ALA A 85 -1.89 3.89 -1.86
N GLY A 86 -1.84 3.76 -3.19
CA GLY A 86 -0.58 3.69 -3.91
C GLY A 86 -0.77 3.74 -5.41
N LEU A 87 0.26 4.22 -6.11
CA LEU A 87 0.35 4.26 -7.56
C LEU A 87 1.50 3.38 -8.03
N ALA A 88 1.31 2.70 -9.15
CA ALA A 88 2.32 1.90 -9.82
C ALA A 88 2.21 2.10 -11.33
N ARG A 89 3.35 2.31 -11.97
CA ARG A 89 3.49 2.31 -13.43
C ARG A 89 4.77 1.57 -13.81
N MET A 90 4.69 0.78 -14.86
CA MET A 90 5.82 0.10 -15.49
C MET A 90 6.14 0.81 -16.82
N GLY A 91 7.41 1.00 -17.11
CA GLY A 91 7.89 1.58 -18.36
C GLY A 91 9.30 2.14 -18.22
N PRO A 92 9.95 2.49 -19.34
CA PRO A 92 11.21 3.24 -19.35
C PRO A 92 11.02 4.60 -18.67
N ILE A 93 12.04 5.06 -17.94
CA ILE A 93 11.91 6.29 -17.10
C ILE A 93 11.64 7.54 -17.95
N GLU A 94 12.17 7.60 -19.16
CA GLU A 94 11.97 8.71 -20.10
C GLU A 94 10.52 8.86 -20.59
N THR A 95 9.68 7.85 -20.38
CA THR A 95 8.26 7.89 -20.76
C THR A 95 7.35 8.48 -19.68
N PHE A 96 7.92 8.79 -18.51
CA PHE A 96 7.14 9.36 -17.40
C PHE A 96 7.09 10.88 -17.52
N SER A 97 5.90 11.44 -17.42
CA SER A 97 5.74 12.89 -17.26
C SER A 97 6.15 13.37 -15.86
N ALA A 98 6.50 14.63 -15.74
CA ALA A 98 6.81 15.25 -14.44
C ALA A 98 5.64 15.14 -13.44
N ASP A 99 4.41 15.26 -13.92
CA ASP A 99 3.19 15.10 -13.12
C ASP A 99 3.03 13.65 -12.58
N GLU A 100 3.26 12.65 -13.41
CA GLU A 100 3.23 11.24 -12.97
C GLU A 100 4.30 10.93 -11.93
N ILE A 101 5.52 11.47 -12.12
CA ILE A 101 6.62 11.32 -11.14
C ILE A 101 6.21 11.97 -9.82
N SER A 102 5.75 13.23 -9.86
CA SER A 102 5.34 13.98 -8.68
C SER A 102 4.22 13.28 -7.92
N LYS A 103 3.15 12.88 -8.60
CA LYS A 103 2.02 12.14 -8.01
C LYS A 103 2.45 10.81 -7.42
N THR A 104 3.35 10.08 -8.07
CA THR A 104 3.82 8.79 -7.55
C THR A 104 4.59 8.96 -6.24
N VAL A 105 5.48 9.95 -6.15
CA VAL A 105 6.21 10.27 -4.92
C VAL A 105 5.27 10.77 -3.83
N GLU A 106 4.33 11.65 -4.19
CA GLU A 106 3.32 12.18 -3.28
C GLU A 106 2.52 11.03 -2.63
N VAL A 107 1.89 10.19 -3.45
CA VAL A 107 1.00 9.13 -2.95
C VAL A 107 1.76 8.01 -2.23
N ASN A 108 2.93 7.61 -2.72
CA ASN A 108 3.62 6.45 -2.19
C ASN A 108 4.59 6.75 -1.03
N CYS A 109 5.04 8.01 -0.90
CA CYS A 109 6.03 8.40 0.12
C CYS A 109 5.48 9.46 1.08
N LYS A 110 5.18 10.66 0.56
CA LYS A 110 4.82 11.80 1.39
C LYS A 110 3.53 11.54 2.18
N LEU A 111 2.48 11.09 1.50
CA LEU A 111 1.17 10.91 2.12
C LEU A 111 1.15 9.87 3.24
N PRO A 112 1.65 8.62 3.07
CA PRO A 112 1.68 7.68 4.18
C PRO A 112 2.51 8.19 5.35
N THR A 113 3.55 8.99 5.12
CA THR A 113 4.35 9.63 6.17
C THR A 113 3.54 10.66 6.94
N LEU A 114 2.84 11.57 6.23
CA LEU A 114 1.98 12.59 6.85
C LEU A 114 0.79 11.96 7.59
N ILE A 115 0.12 10.98 7.00
CA ILE A 115 -1.00 10.30 7.66
C ILE A 115 -0.55 9.60 8.93
N CYS A 116 0.62 8.95 8.94
CA CYS A 116 1.21 8.42 10.18
C CYS A 116 1.40 9.54 11.21
N GLN A 117 2.01 10.66 10.83
CA GLN A 117 2.24 11.80 11.72
C GLN A 117 0.94 12.35 12.31
N TYR A 118 -0.09 12.55 11.48
CA TYR A 118 -1.37 13.12 11.92
C TYR A 118 -2.18 12.18 12.80
N THR A 119 -2.07 10.87 12.59
CA THR A 119 -2.84 9.88 13.35
C THR A 119 -2.16 9.43 14.64
N LEU A 120 -0.84 9.52 14.75
CA LEU A 120 -0.07 9.11 15.92
C LEU A 120 -0.57 9.71 17.25
N PRO A 121 -0.99 10.99 17.35
CA PRO A 121 -1.55 11.56 18.58
C PRO A 121 -2.83 10.88 19.07
N TYR A 122 -3.51 10.14 18.20
CA TYR A 122 -4.77 9.43 18.47
C TYR A 122 -4.57 7.91 18.61
N MET A 123 -3.31 7.46 18.69
CA MET A 123 -2.95 6.04 18.83
C MET A 123 -2.46 5.74 20.24
N ASN A 124 -3.04 4.73 20.85
CA ASN A 124 -2.66 4.24 22.16
C ASN A 124 -1.93 2.89 22.09
N ARG A 125 -1.45 2.40 23.24
CA ARG A 125 -0.85 1.08 23.38
C ARG A 125 -1.73 -0.01 22.74
N GLY A 126 -1.14 -0.83 21.91
CA GLY A 126 -1.84 -1.86 21.14
C GLY A 126 -2.32 -1.42 19.77
N ALA A 127 -2.17 -0.14 19.40
CA ALA A 127 -2.45 0.34 18.05
C ALA A 127 -1.46 -0.22 17.01
N ARG A 128 -1.90 -0.33 15.76
CA ARG A 128 -1.14 -0.97 14.69
C ARG A 128 -1.16 -0.14 13.41
N ILE A 129 0.03 0.11 12.86
CA ILE A 129 0.22 0.75 11.57
C ILE A 129 0.65 -0.31 10.57
N LEU A 130 -0.01 -0.38 9.43
CA LEU A 130 0.35 -1.21 8.29
C LEU A 130 0.60 -0.30 7.08
N ASN A 131 1.84 -0.26 6.61
CA ASN A 131 2.21 0.48 5.42
C ASN A 131 2.40 -0.50 4.25
N ILE A 132 1.63 -0.32 3.17
CA ILE A 132 1.67 -1.24 2.04
C ILE A 132 2.84 -0.89 1.12
N ALA A 133 3.98 -1.51 1.42
CA ALA A 133 5.17 -1.51 0.59
C ALA A 133 5.02 -2.49 -0.60
N SER A 134 6.04 -3.24 -0.94
CA SER A 134 6.05 -4.25 -2.02
C SER A 134 7.30 -5.12 -1.92
N ALA A 135 7.30 -6.30 -2.53
CA ALA A 135 8.51 -7.06 -2.82
C ALA A 135 9.50 -6.26 -3.71
N ALA A 136 8.99 -5.37 -4.55
CA ALA A 136 9.80 -4.42 -5.32
C ALA A 136 10.69 -3.51 -4.46
N ALA A 137 10.45 -3.45 -3.15
CA ALA A 137 11.28 -2.72 -2.18
C ALA A 137 12.57 -3.45 -1.78
N PHE A 138 12.78 -4.68 -2.22
CA PHE A 138 13.94 -5.47 -1.79
C PHE A 138 15.21 -5.22 -2.59
N GLN A 139 15.05 -4.76 -3.84
CA GLN A 139 16.16 -4.46 -4.75
C GLN A 139 15.77 -3.38 -5.76
N PRO A 140 16.74 -2.75 -6.44
CA PRO A 140 16.44 -1.91 -7.61
C PRO A 140 15.84 -2.76 -8.74
N ASN A 141 14.76 -2.25 -9.37
CA ASN A 141 14.08 -2.98 -10.43
C ASN A 141 13.97 -2.09 -11.68
N PRO A 142 14.74 -2.37 -12.76
CA PRO A 142 14.57 -1.71 -14.06
C PRO A 142 13.11 -1.73 -14.54
N TYR A 143 12.68 -0.71 -15.28
CA TYR A 143 11.32 -0.51 -15.82
C TYR A 143 10.20 -0.28 -14.78
N ILE A 144 10.49 -0.42 -13.49
CA ILE A 144 9.64 0.03 -12.38
C ILE A 144 10.46 0.82 -11.35
N ALA A 145 11.50 1.51 -11.80
CA ALA A 145 12.49 2.18 -10.95
C ALA A 145 11.85 3.14 -9.95
N LEU A 146 10.98 4.04 -10.41
CA LEU A 146 10.28 4.99 -9.54
C LEU A 146 9.42 4.28 -8.49
N TYR A 147 8.62 3.29 -8.91
CA TYR A 147 7.78 2.51 -8.00
C TYR A 147 8.62 1.79 -6.95
N SER A 148 9.66 1.05 -7.36
CA SER A 148 10.50 0.30 -6.43
C SER A 148 11.23 1.21 -5.44
N ALA A 149 11.71 2.38 -5.89
CA ALA A 149 12.32 3.39 -5.02
C ALA A 149 11.33 3.91 -3.96
N THR A 150 10.08 4.24 -4.35
CA THR A 150 9.05 4.68 -3.39
C THR A 150 8.67 3.58 -2.39
N LYS A 151 8.63 2.33 -2.83
CA LYS A 151 8.32 1.19 -1.95
C LYS A 151 9.49 0.82 -1.03
N ALA A 152 10.74 1.04 -1.47
CA ALA A 152 11.93 0.92 -0.62
C ALA A 152 11.94 2.00 0.47
N TYR A 153 11.59 3.26 0.12
CA TYR A 153 11.37 4.32 1.10
C TYR A 153 10.36 3.88 2.16
N LEU A 154 9.16 3.47 1.74
CA LEU A 154 8.08 3.12 2.66
C LEU A 154 8.41 1.92 3.54
N ARG A 155 9.13 0.91 3.01
CA ARG A 155 9.63 -0.22 3.79
C ARG A 155 10.63 0.24 4.85
N SER A 156 11.60 1.06 4.49
CA SER A 156 12.62 1.58 5.40
C SER A 156 11.99 2.43 6.51
N TYR A 157 11.16 3.38 6.13
CA TYR A 157 10.42 4.25 7.03
C TYR A 157 9.60 3.45 8.06
N SER A 158 8.82 2.47 7.60
CA SER A 158 7.97 1.64 8.48
C SER A 158 8.79 0.87 9.52
N ARG A 159 9.93 0.33 9.12
CA ARG A 159 10.80 -0.44 10.01
C ARG A 159 11.49 0.44 11.05
N SER A 160 11.87 1.67 10.67
CA SER A 160 12.40 2.66 11.62
C SER A 160 11.32 3.09 12.61
N MET A 161 10.11 3.39 12.13
CA MET A 161 8.97 3.69 12.99
C MET A 161 8.63 2.55 13.97
N GLN A 162 8.73 1.29 13.54
CA GLN A 162 8.51 0.14 14.43
C GLN A 162 9.45 0.19 15.64
N TYR A 163 10.72 0.56 15.43
CA TYR A 163 11.68 0.69 16.51
C TYR A 163 11.32 1.87 17.44
N GLU A 164 11.05 3.03 16.89
CA GLU A 164 10.75 4.27 17.63
C GLU A 164 9.46 4.16 18.46
N LEU A 165 8.42 3.49 17.92
CA LEU A 165 7.11 3.38 18.55
C LEU A 165 7.01 2.23 19.55
N ARG A 166 8.02 1.36 19.63
CA ARG A 166 8.03 0.19 20.51
C ARG A 166 7.79 0.54 21.99
N ALA A 167 8.43 1.60 22.48
CA ALA A 167 8.26 2.05 23.86
C ALA A 167 6.82 2.49 24.16
N LYS A 168 6.10 3.01 23.17
CA LYS A 168 4.68 3.39 23.27
C LYS A 168 3.74 2.18 23.14
N GLY A 169 4.26 0.99 22.81
CA GLY A 169 3.46 -0.21 22.57
C GLY A 169 2.63 -0.14 21.30
N ILE A 170 3.03 0.71 20.34
CA ILE A 170 2.45 0.82 19.00
C ILE A 170 3.34 0.03 18.04
N THR A 171 2.74 -0.72 17.11
CA THR A 171 3.47 -1.49 16.11
C THR A 171 3.34 -0.87 14.72
N CYS A 172 4.40 -0.96 13.92
CA CYS A 172 4.41 -0.53 12.53
C CYS A 172 4.99 -1.63 11.63
N THR A 173 4.16 -2.15 10.72
CA THR A 173 4.50 -3.28 9.86
C THR A 173 4.60 -2.83 8.40
N ALA A 174 5.76 -3.03 7.78
CA ALA A 174 5.90 -2.93 6.32
C ALA A 174 5.30 -4.17 5.65
N VAL A 175 4.20 -4.03 4.93
CA VAL A 175 3.60 -5.13 4.17
C VAL A 175 4.24 -5.19 2.80
N CYS A 176 4.94 -6.30 2.50
CA CYS A 176 5.71 -6.48 1.27
C CYS A 176 5.13 -7.63 0.43
N PRO A 177 4.00 -7.43 -0.24
CA PRO A 177 3.43 -8.41 -1.14
C PRO A 177 4.24 -8.50 -2.44
N GLY A 178 4.19 -9.69 -3.09
CA GLY A 178 4.54 -9.84 -4.49
C GLY A 178 3.38 -9.43 -5.40
N TRP A 179 3.17 -10.17 -6.47
CA TRP A 179 2.05 -9.93 -7.39
C TRP A 179 0.71 -10.24 -6.71
N ILE A 180 -0.18 -9.26 -6.71
CA ILE A 180 -1.53 -9.41 -6.15
C ILE A 180 -2.53 -9.44 -7.28
N ASP A 181 -3.48 -10.36 -7.24
CA ASP A 181 -4.57 -10.48 -8.18
C ASP A 181 -5.60 -9.35 -8.03
N THR A 182 -5.28 -8.18 -8.62
CA THR A 182 -6.14 -6.99 -8.59
C THR A 182 -6.27 -6.38 -9.98
N THR A 183 -7.23 -5.48 -10.15
CA THR A 183 -7.41 -4.70 -11.39
C THR A 183 -6.24 -3.76 -11.72
N MET A 184 -5.30 -3.56 -10.78
CA MET A 184 -4.08 -2.79 -11.02
C MET A 184 -3.12 -3.52 -11.98
N LEU A 185 -3.20 -4.85 -12.09
CA LEU A 185 -2.37 -5.65 -13.00
C LEU A 185 -3.10 -5.91 -14.32
N GLN A 186 -2.49 -5.50 -15.41
CA GLN A 186 -2.94 -5.86 -16.75
C GLN A 186 -2.68 -7.35 -17.00
N ARG A 187 -3.74 -8.15 -17.12
CA ARG A 187 -3.65 -9.63 -17.19
C ARG A 187 -3.52 -10.20 -18.58
N SER A 188 -3.87 -9.42 -19.57
CA SER A 188 -3.76 -9.84 -20.97
C SER A 188 -3.22 -8.71 -21.81
N ARG A 189 -2.50 -9.09 -22.87
CA ARG A 189 -1.94 -8.17 -23.84
C ARG A 189 -1.98 -8.84 -25.20
N ASN A 190 -2.45 -8.14 -26.22
CA ASN A 190 -2.60 -8.68 -27.59
C ASN A 190 -3.28 -10.08 -27.60
N GLY A 191 -4.31 -10.27 -26.77
CA GLY A 191 -5.00 -11.57 -26.64
C GLY A 191 -4.23 -12.65 -25.84
N GLN A 192 -2.99 -12.39 -25.44
CA GLN A 192 -2.19 -13.32 -24.63
C GLN A 192 -2.28 -13.03 -23.14
N ARG A 193 -2.50 -14.08 -22.36
CA ARG A 193 -2.55 -13.98 -20.89
C ARG A 193 -1.15 -13.84 -20.30
N ILE A 194 -0.92 -12.76 -19.53
CA ILE A 194 0.31 -12.57 -18.78
C ILE A 194 0.25 -13.41 -17.51
N ARG A 195 1.27 -14.23 -17.26
CA ARG A 195 1.42 -15.00 -16.02
C ARG A 195 2.39 -14.29 -15.09
N PHE A 196 1.99 -14.08 -13.85
CA PHE A 196 2.81 -13.51 -12.80
C PHE A 196 3.19 -14.59 -11.79
N PRO A 197 4.47 -14.97 -11.69
CA PRO A 197 4.91 -16.01 -10.74
C PRO A 197 4.57 -15.63 -9.30
N GLY A 198 4.07 -16.58 -8.52
CA GLY A 198 3.77 -16.34 -7.11
C GLY A 198 2.61 -15.37 -6.84
N MET A 199 1.76 -15.10 -7.84
CA MET A 199 0.58 -14.25 -7.67
C MET A 199 -0.36 -14.82 -6.61
N VAL A 200 -0.89 -13.94 -5.75
CA VAL A 200 -1.79 -14.30 -4.65
C VAL A 200 -3.03 -13.43 -4.64
N SER A 201 -4.09 -13.93 -4.00
CA SER A 201 -5.31 -13.13 -3.81
C SER A 201 -5.09 -12.01 -2.79
N PRO A 202 -5.82 -10.89 -2.94
CA PRO A 202 -5.81 -9.77 -1.98
C PRO A 202 -6.13 -10.22 -0.54
N GLU A 203 -7.09 -11.14 -0.38
CA GLU A 203 -7.55 -11.65 0.92
C GLU A 203 -6.42 -12.39 1.66
N LYS A 204 -5.64 -13.19 0.93
CA LYS A 204 -4.48 -13.89 1.50
C LYS A 204 -3.42 -12.89 2.00
N VAL A 205 -3.19 -11.81 1.25
CA VAL A 205 -2.27 -10.73 1.65
C VAL A 205 -2.79 -10.01 2.89
N ALA A 206 -4.05 -9.55 2.87
CA ALA A 206 -4.66 -8.81 3.97
C ALA A 206 -4.65 -9.64 5.27
N ARG A 207 -5.15 -10.88 5.22
CA ARG A 207 -5.16 -11.79 6.38
C ARG A 207 -3.77 -12.01 6.96
N LYS A 208 -2.78 -12.25 6.10
CA LYS A 208 -1.40 -12.45 6.55
C LYS A 208 -0.81 -11.19 7.16
N ALA A 209 -1.05 -10.02 6.57
CA ALA A 209 -0.58 -8.74 7.05
C ALA A 209 -1.18 -8.40 8.43
N MET A 210 -2.49 -8.56 8.61
CA MET A 210 -3.17 -8.37 9.88
C MET A 210 -2.62 -9.29 10.96
N LYS A 211 -2.45 -10.59 10.65
CA LYS A 211 -1.84 -11.56 11.57
C LYS A 211 -0.42 -11.19 11.98
N ASP A 212 0.41 -10.72 11.05
CA ASP A 212 1.79 -10.33 11.34
C ASP A 212 1.85 -9.03 12.15
N ALA A 213 1.00 -8.03 11.83
CA ALA A 213 0.89 -6.79 12.58
C ALA A 213 0.45 -7.03 14.04
N LYS A 214 -0.52 -7.94 14.28
CA LYS A 214 -0.94 -8.35 15.62
C LYS A 214 0.18 -9.02 16.43
N LYS A 215 1.14 -9.65 15.74
CA LYS A 215 2.35 -10.25 16.35
C LYS A 215 3.51 -9.26 16.52
N GLY A 216 3.32 -7.99 16.17
CA GLY A 216 4.34 -6.95 16.26
C GLY A 216 5.51 -7.11 15.31
N LYS A 217 5.32 -7.78 14.17
CA LYS A 217 6.39 -7.94 13.18
C LYS A 217 6.65 -6.63 12.43
N ASP A 218 7.91 -6.30 12.24
CA ASP A 218 8.35 -5.14 11.47
C ASP A 218 8.10 -5.27 9.96
N MET A 219 7.94 -6.52 9.46
CA MET A 219 7.68 -6.80 8.06
C MET A 219 6.76 -8.01 7.88
N SER A 220 5.82 -7.90 6.95
CA SER A 220 4.93 -8.99 6.54
C SER A 220 5.19 -9.37 5.08
N VAL A 221 5.52 -10.65 4.86
CA VAL A 221 5.74 -11.24 3.54
C VAL A 221 4.83 -12.45 3.39
N CYS A 222 3.92 -12.41 2.39
CA CYS A 222 2.82 -13.35 2.28
C CYS A 222 3.24 -14.74 1.78
N THR A 223 4.17 -14.84 0.83
CA THR A 223 4.51 -16.10 0.15
C THR A 223 5.93 -16.55 0.41
N LEU A 224 6.16 -17.85 0.32
CA LEU A 224 7.51 -18.41 0.38
C LEU A 224 8.38 -17.91 -0.79
N PHE A 225 7.78 -17.79 -1.98
CA PHE A 225 8.45 -17.21 -3.17
C PHE A 225 9.02 -15.83 -2.88
N VAL A 226 8.22 -14.90 -2.36
CA VAL A 226 8.69 -13.54 -2.02
C VAL A 226 9.69 -13.53 -0.85
N LYS A 227 9.61 -14.48 0.08
CA LYS A 227 10.63 -14.64 1.12
C LYS A 227 11.97 -15.08 0.53
N GLN A 228 11.95 -15.98 -0.44
CA GLN A 228 13.16 -16.39 -1.18
C GLN A 228 13.73 -15.21 -1.97
N GLU A 229 12.89 -14.44 -2.70
CA GLU A 229 13.33 -13.21 -3.39
C GLU A 229 14.02 -12.25 -2.41
N HIS A 230 13.44 -12.04 -1.21
CA HIS A 230 14.05 -11.19 -0.20
C HIS A 230 15.41 -11.73 0.29
N LEU A 231 15.55 -13.03 0.47
CA LEU A 231 16.84 -13.65 0.82
C LEU A 231 17.86 -13.48 -0.30
N TRP A 232 17.48 -13.77 -1.54
CA TRP A 232 18.34 -13.60 -2.72
C TRP A 232 18.79 -12.15 -2.90
N SER A 233 17.90 -11.16 -2.67
CA SER A 233 18.27 -9.74 -2.78
C SER A 233 19.34 -9.28 -1.79
N LYS A 234 19.59 -10.05 -0.72
CA LYS A 234 20.66 -9.79 0.26
C LYS A 234 21.98 -10.48 -0.09
N LEU A 235 21.92 -11.61 -0.77
CA LEU A 235 23.08 -12.46 -1.04
C LEU A 235 23.67 -12.23 -2.43
N MET A 236 22.82 -11.91 -3.42
CA MET A 236 23.23 -11.74 -4.81
C MET A 236 23.71 -10.30 -5.07
N PRO A 237 24.80 -10.10 -5.81
CA PRO A 237 25.20 -8.78 -6.27
C PRO A 237 24.06 -8.10 -7.04
N GLN A 238 23.72 -6.86 -6.66
CA GLN A 238 22.54 -6.14 -7.21
C GLN A 238 22.55 -6.04 -8.73
N LYS A 239 23.74 -5.88 -9.37
CA LYS A 239 23.86 -5.85 -10.84
C LYS A 239 23.27 -7.10 -11.51
N TRP A 240 23.38 -8.26 -10.89
CA TRP A 240 22.89 -9.51 -11.43
C TRP A 240 21.38 -9.65 -11.26
N SER A 241 20.88 -9.31 -10.07
CA SER A 241 19.44 -9.33 -9.83
C SER A 241 18.71 -8.31 -10.74
N MET A 242 19.29 -7.12 -10.98
CA MET A 242 18.78 -6.12 -11.92
C MET A 242 18.78 -6.65 -13.37
N ALA A 243 19.85 -7.33 -13.80
CA ALA A 243 19.94 -7.89 -15.15
C ALA A 243 18.88 -8.99 -15.38
N ILE A 244 18.72 -9.90 -14.41
CA ILE A 244 17.71 -10.98 -14.47
C ILE A 244 16.30 -10.38 -14.52
N TRP A 245 15.98 -9.45 -13.62
CA TRP A 245 14.70 -8.76 -13.60
C TRP A 245 14.45 -7.98 -14.88
N GLY A 246 15.42 -7.15 -15.31
CA GLY A 246 15.31 -6.32 -16.51
C GLY A 246 15.05 -7.16 -17.76
N HIS A 247 15.74 -8.28 -17.93
CA HIS A 247 15.50 -9.22 -19.02
C HIS A 247 14.07 -9.81 -18.97
N ALA A 248 13.61 -10.20 -17.79
CA ALA A 248 12.29 -10.81 -17.62
C ALA A 248 11.13 -9.84 -17.92
N VAL A 249 11.30 -8.53 -17.61
CA VAL A 249 10.20 -7.54 -17.76
C VAL A 249 10.31 -6.66 -18.99
N ARG A 250 11.45 -6.61 -19.67
CA ARG A 250 11.73 -5.75 -20.83
C ARG A 250 10.64 -5.82 -21.88
N LYS A 251 10.25 -7.02 -22.27
CA LYS A 251 9.19 -7.26 -23.28
C LYS A 251 7.83 -6.68 -22.90
N TYR A 252 7.54 -6.54 -21.59
CA TYR A 252 6.28 -5.95 -21.11
C TYR A 252 6.37 -4.42 -21.01
N ALA A 253 7.58 -3.87 -20.83
CA ALA A 253 7.82 -2.45 -20.74
C ALA A 253 7.88 -1.76 -22.11
N GLU A 254 8.59 -2.35 -23.07
CA GLU A 254 8.79 -1.79 -24.41
C GLU A 254 7.49 -1.67 -25.21
N ASP A 255 6.60 -2.64 -25.09
CA ASP A 255 5.35 -2.61 -25.81
C ASP A 255 4.30 -1.59 -25.30
N GLN A 256 4.46 -0.98 -24.13
CA GLN A 256 3.57 0.12 -23.67
C GLN A 256 3.77 1.40 -24.49
N ASN A 257 4.90 1.55 -25.18
CA ASN A 257 5.20 2.67 -26.06
C ASN A 257 4.53 2.57 -27.44
N SER A 258 3.89 1.45 -27.77
CA SER A 258 3.20 1.26 -29.06
C SER A 258 1.72 1.67 -29.04
N LEU A 259 1.20 2.18 -27.92
CA LEU A 259 -0.14 2.76 -27.89
C LEU A 259 -0.09 4.23 -28.31
N PRO A 260 -0.89 4.65 -29.33
CA PRO A 260 -0.98 6.06 -29.67
C PRO A 260 -1.46 6.84 -28.46
N ALA A 261 -0.84 8.00 -28.21
CA ALA A 261 -1.29 8.95 -27.22
C ALA A 261 -2.78 9.26 -27.46
N LYS A 262 -3.62 8.94 -26.50
CA LYS A 262 -5.01 9.40 -26.43
C LYS A 262 -5.11 10.52 -25.42
#